data_0e11fb5f5194282fefa953979fcadcc2
#
_entry.id   0e11fb5f5194282fefa953979fcadcc2
#
_cell.length_a   1.000
_cell.length_b   1.000
_cell.length_c   1.000
_cell.angle_alpha   90.00
_cell.angle_beta   90.00
_cell.angle_gamma   90.00
#
_symmetry.space_group_name_H-M   'P 1'
#
loop_
_entity.id
_entity.type
_entity.pdbx_description
1 polymer ?
#
loop_
_entity_poly.entity_id
_entity_poly.type
_entity_poly.pdbx_seq_one_letter_code
_entity_poly.pdbx_strand_id
1 'polypeptide(L)'
;MQYGFFDDARAEYVVTRPDTPTPWINYLGFGKFGGIVSQSGGGYCFDRDPRNRRVTRYRYNAVPVDQPGRYLYIRDKETGEFWSATWQPVKGKLDQYECRHGLGYTSIKASKHGVNTEVVFFVPDGAAAEVWGLHISADRPRQLQIFTYVEFCHYDAVQDQEDVDWVQQIGQGRCANNTITFNNPMENGFSYFWT
;
A
#
# COMPACT_ATOMS: atom_id res chain seq x y z
N MET A 1 -7.93 12.34 -22.86
CA MET A 1 -6.60 11.89 -22.42
C MET A 1 -6.77 10.45 -21.93
N GLN A 2 -6.00 9.50 -22.45
CA GLN A 2 -6.14 8.09 -22.08
C GLN A 2 -5.21 7.79 -20.89
N TYR A 3 -5.73 7.18 -19.85
CA TYR A 3 -4.97 6.80 -18.65
C TYR A 3 -4.61 5.33 -18.60
N GLY A 4 -5.24 4.50 -19.43
CA GLY A 4 -5.00 3.06 -19.43
C GLY A 4 -5.78 2.33 -20.51
N PHE A 5 -5.67 0.99 -20.53
CA PHE A 5 -6.31 0.10 -21.49
C PHE A 5 -6.48 -1.30 -20.90
N PHE A 6 -7.34 -2.12 -21.51
CA PHE A 6 -7.48 -3.54 -21.18
C PHE A 6 -6.45 -4.38 -21.93
N ASP A 7 -5.74 -5.23 -21.22
CA ASP A 7 -4.88 -6.28 -21.75
C ASP A 7 -5.66 -7.60 -21.65
N ASP A 8 -6.46 -7.89 -22.67
CA ASP A 8 -7.35 -9.06 -22.68
C ASP A 8 -6.57 -10.38 -22.62
N ALA A 9 -5.34 -10.42 -23.16
CA ALA A 9 -4.52 -11.62 -23.15
C ALA A 9 -4.07 -12.04 -21.75
N ARG A 10 -3.97 -11.06 -20.83
CA ARG A 10 -3.58 -11.28 -19.44
C ARG A 10 -4.73 -11.12 -18.45
N ALA A 11 -5.90 -10.73 -18.94
CA ALA A 11 -7.05 -10.35 -18.12
C ALA A 11 -6.69 -9.27 -17.08
N GLU A 12 -5.98 -8.22 -17.53
CA GLU A 12 -5.52 -7.10 -16.71
C GLU A 12 -6.05 -5.77 -17.25
N TYR A 13 -6.24 -4.81 -16.34
CA TYR A 13 -6.35 -3.40 -16.70
C TYR A 13 -5.03 -2.69 -16.44
N VAL A 14 -4.47 -2.09 -17.48
CA VAL A 14 -3.17 -1.41 -17.42
C VAL A 14 -3.38 0.09 -17.28
N VAL A 15 -2.84 0.67 -16.20
CA VAL A 15 -2.82 2.12 -15.97
C VAL A 15 -1.42 2.63 -16.30
N THR A 16 -1.32 3.56 -17.22
CA THR A 16 -0.05 4.04 -17.80
C THR A 16 0.53 5.28 -17.12
N ARG A 17 -0.23 5.88 -16.19
CA ARG A 17 0.23 7.05 -15.44
C ARG A 17 -0.44 7.12 -14.07
N PRO A 18 0.30 7.55 -13.02
CA PRO A 18 -0.19 7.47 -11.65
C PRO A 18 -1.21 8.53 -11.26
N ASP A 19 -1.26 9.64 -11.99
CA ASP A 19 -2.07 10.82 -11.70
C ASP A 19 -3.48 10.77 -12.34
N THR A 20 -4.16 9.64 -12.14
CA THR A 20 -5.57 9.49 -12.55
C THR A 20 -6.46 10.50 -11.82
N PRO A 21 -7.60 10.94 -12.40
CA PRO A 21 -8.49 11.95 -11.78
C PRO A 21 -9.02 11.54 -10.41
N THR A 22 -9.22 10.24 -10.23
CA THR A 22 -9.63 9.59 -8.97
C THR A 22 -8.82 8.31 -8.79
N PRO A 23 -8.73 7.75 -7.57
CA PRO A 23 -8.12 6.44 -7.38
C PRO A 23 -8.85 5.35 -8.19
N TRP A 24 -8.11 4.62 -9.00
CA TRP A 24 -8.60 3.45 -9.72
C TRP A 24 -8.15 2.21 -8.97
N ILE A 25 -9.11 1.53 -8.37
CA ILE A 25 -8.86 0.47 -7.40
C ILE A 25 -9.02 -0.92 -7.99
N ASN A 26 -8.32 -1.87 -7.39
CA ASN A 26 -8.52 -3.29 -7.55
C ASN A 26 -8.84 -3.95 -6.20
N TYR A 27 -9.59 -5.04 -6.23
CA TYR A 27 -9.87 -5.85 -5.05
C TYR A 27 -8.86 -6.98 -4.90
N LEU A 28 -8.43 -7.21 -3.65
CA LEU A 28 -7.50 -8.27 -3.29
C LEU A 28 -8.21 -9.29 -2.40
N GLY A 29 -7.96 -10.57 -2.66
CA GLY A 29 -8.53 -11.68 -1.88
C GLY A 29 -9.99 -12.01 -2.23
N PHE A 30 -10.31 -13.28 -2.07
CA PHE A 30 -11.66 -13.83 -2.35
C PHE A 30 -12.30 -14.49 -1.14
N GLY A 31 -11.64 -14.46 0.01
CA GLY A 31 -12.05 -15.14 1.24
C GLY A 31 -12.47 -14.18 2.35
N LYS A 32 -12.17 -14.59 3.57
CA LYS A 32 -12.46 -13.80 4.77
C LYS A 32 -11.56 -12.58 4.91
N PHE A 33 -10.32 -12.68 4.46
CA PHE A 33 -9.39 -11.56 4.44
C PHE A 33 -9.32 -10.97 3.03
N GLY A 34 -9.37 -9.66 2.93
CA GLY A 34 -9.37 -8.96 1.67
C GLY A 34 -8.86 -7.53 1.79
N GLY A 35 -8.79 -6.86 0.66
CA GLY A 35 -8.35 -5.48 0.60
C GLY A 35 -8.69 -4.80 -0.70
N ILE A 36 -8.34 -3.53 -0.77
CA ILE A 36 -8.32 -2.74 -2.00
C ILE A 36 -6.94 -2.10 -2.18
N VAL A 37 -6.53 -1.92 -3.41
CA VAL A 37 -5.31 -1.21 -3.78
C VAL A 37 -5.57 -0.33 -4.99
N SER A 38 -5.14 0.92 -4.93
CA SER A 38 -5.21 1.84 -6.06
C SER A 38 -3.97 1.73 -6.96
N GLN A 39 -4.03 2.36 -8.12
CA GLN A 39 -2.88 2.47 -9.03
C GLN A 39 -1.67 3.13 -8.39
N SER A 40 -1.82 3.91 -7.34
CA SER A 40 -0.73 4.59 -6.63
C SER A 40 -0.33 3.90 -5.31
N GLY A 41 -0.82 2.68 -5.05
CA GLY A 41 -0.55 1.91 -3.85
C GLY A 41 -1.43 2.26 -2.65
N GLY A 42 -2.36 3.21 -2.80
CA GLY A 42 -3.36 3.52 -1.78
C GLY A 42 -4.34 2.39 -1.55
N GLY A 43 -5.05 2.43 -0.42
CA GLY A 43 -6.05 1.43 -0.10
C GLY A 43 -5.88 0.88 1.32
N TYR A 44 -6.55 -0.23 1.61
CA TYR A 44 -6.56 -0.86 2.93
C TYR A 44 -6.84 -2.35 2.83
N CYS A 45 -6.52 -3.08 3.90
CA CYS A 45 -6.95 -4.46 4.09
C CYS A 45 -7.85 -4.61 5.32
N PHE A 46 -8.62 -5.69 5.35
CA PHE A 46 -9.62 -5.95 6.38
C PHE A 46 -9.84 -7.46 6.59
N ASP A 47 -10.29 -7.85 7.79
CA ASP A 47 -10.75 -9.20 8.10
C ASP A 47 -12.28 -9.23 8.09
N ARG A 48 -12.90 -9.83 7.08
CA ARG A 48 -14.35 -10.06 6.88
C ARG A 48 -15.21 -8.80 6.69
N ASP A 49 -14.94 -7.72 7.41
CA ASP A 49 -15.77 -6.52 7.40
C ASP A 49 -14.90 -5.27 7.22
N PRO A 50 -15.01 -4.55 6.08
CA PRO A 50 -14.17 -3.39 5.79
C PRO A 50 -14.47 -2.16 6.66
N ARG A 51 -15.60 -2.15 7.36
CA ARG A 51 -15.96 -1.07 8.29
C ARG A 51 -15.50 -1.39 9.72
N ASN A 52 -15.89 -2.56 10.25
CA ASN A 52 -15.71 -2.88 11.66
C ASN A 52 -14.44 -3.72 11.92
N ARG A 53 -13.74 -4.17 10.87
CA ARG A 53 -12.54 -5.00 10.95
C ARG A 53 -11.45 -4.57 9.99
N ARG A 54 -11.34 -3.26 9.79
CA ARG A 54 -10.28 -2.67 8.98
C ARG A 54 -8.95 -2.73 9.70
N VAL A 55 -7.92 -3.22 9.02
CA VAL A 55 -6.59 -3.38 9.56
C VAL A 55 -5.73 -2.15 9.28
N THR A 56 -5.55 -1.80 8.01
CA THR A 56 -4.76 -0.64 7.63
C THR A 56 -5.64 0.58 7.40
N ARG A 57 -5.13 1.75 7.79
CA ARG A 57 -5.85 3.02 7.67
C ARG A 57 -5.92 3.48 6.21
N TYR A 58 -7.10 3.95 5.83
CA TYR A 58 -7.33 4.65 4.58
C TYR A 58 -8.50 5.63 4.74
N ARG A 59 -8.29 6.87 4.33
CA ARG A 59 -9.27 7.94 4.44
C ARG A 59 -9.64 8.45 3.06
N TYR A 60 -10.76 7.98 2.54
CA TYR A 60 -11.25 8.37 1.22
C TYR A 60 -11.75 9.83 1.16
N ASN A 61 -12.04 10.46 2.31
CA ASN A 61 -12.41 11.87 2.40
C ASN A 61 -11.21 12.77 2.72
N ALA A 62 -10.00 12.23 2.79
CA ALA A 62 -8.81 13.01 3.10
C ALA A 62 -8.39 13.88 1.91
N VAL A 63 -7.74 15.01 2.20
CA VAL A 63 -7.03 15.81 1.22
C VAL A 63 -5.55 15.76 1.56
N PRO A 64 -4.72 15.26 0.65
CA PRO A 64 -5.02 14.76 -0.69
C PRO A 64 -5.77 13.41 -0.71
N VAL A 65 -6.58 13.23 -1.73
CA VAL A 65 -7.28 11.97 -1.97
C VAL A 65 -6.29 10.84 -2.22
N ASP A 66 -6.68 9.61 -1.84
CA ASP A 66 -5.85 8.40 -1.99
C ASP A 66 -4.54 8.43 -1.20
N GLN A 67 -4.58 9.00 -0.01
CA GLN A 67 -3.46 8.91 0.90
C GLN A 67 -3.39 7.51 1.49
N PRO A 68 -2.35 6.71 1.18
CA PRO A 68 -2.26 5.35 1.66
C PRO A 68 -1.90 5.30 3.14
N GLY A 69 -2.43 4.30 3.84
CA GLY A 69 -1.96 3.91 5.17
C GLY A 69 -0.75 2.96 5.13
N ARG A 70 -0.14 2.77 3.97
CA ARG A 70 1.01 1.89 3.73
C ARG A 70 1.91 2.47 2.65
N TYR A 71 3.21 2.61 2.96
CA TYR A 71 4.17 3.27 2.08
C TYR A 71 5.43 2.44 1.90
N LEU A 72 6.02 2.55 0.71
CA LEU A 72 7.36 2.05 0.40
C LEU A 72 8.19 3.22 -0.12
N TYR A 73 9.20 3.60 0.66
CA TYR A 73 10.15 4.63 0.27
C TYR A 73 11.48 4.00 -0.11
N ILE A 74 12.09 4.56 -1.14
CA ILE A 74 13.44 4.22 -1.57
C ILE A 74 14.27 5.49 -1.48
N ARG A 75 15.44 5.39 -0.87
CA ARG A 75 16.41 6.47 -0.79
C ARG A 75 17.72 6.01 -1.40
N ASP A 76 18.25 6.78 -2.35
CA ASP A 76 19.59 6.62 -2.84
C ASP A 76 20.57 7.31 -1.88
N LYS A 77 21.52 6.55 -1.31
CA LYS A 77 22.48 7.09 -0.34
C LYS A 77 23.55 7.97 -1.00
N GLU A 78 23.81 7.80 -2.29
CA GLU A 78 24.81 8.58 -3.01
C GLU A 78 24.30 10.00 -3.28
N THR A 79 23.04 10.14 -3.68
CA THR A 79 22.44 11.44 -4.03
C THR A 79 21.64 12.06 -2.90
N GLY A 80 21.19 11.26 -1.93
CA GLY A 80 20.27 11.67 -0.89
C GLY A 80 18.81 11.78 -1.36
N GLU A 81 18.55 11.59 -2.64
CA GLU A 81 17.17 11.61 -3.18
C GLU A 81 16.35 10.43 -2.68
N PHE A 82 15.06 10.67 -2.54
CA PHE A 82 14.11 9.64 -2.16
C PHE A 82 12.82 9.73 -3.00
N TRP A 83 12.14 8.60 -3.16
CA TRP A 83 10.87 8.50 -3.88
C TRP A 83 10.05 7.34 -3.33
N SER A 84 8.81 7.24 -3.76
CA SER A 84 7.95 6.09 -3.47
C SER A 84 7.94 5.12 -4.66
N ALA A 85 8.07 3.83 -4.37
CA ALA A 85 8.00 2.77 -5.37
C ALA A 85 6.64 2.74 -6.10
N THR A 86 5.59 3.26 -5.45
CA THR A 86 4.21 3.30 -5.96
C THR A 86 3.75 4.71 -6.36
N TRP A 87 4.67 5.68 -6.48
CA TRP A 87 4.44 7.09 -6.70
C TRP A 87 3.93 7.85 -5.47
N GLN A 88 2.80 7.46 -4.86
CA GLN A 88 2.38 8.02 -3.58
C GLN A 88 3.24 7.45 -2.43
N PRO A 89 3.43 8.23 -1.33
CA PRO A 89 2.91 9.55 -1.07
C PRO A 89 3.80 10.71 -1.57
N VAL A 90 5.03 10.42 -2.03
CA VAL A 90 6.01 11.45 -2.44
C VAL A 90 5.57 12.22 -3.68
N LYS A 91 4.85 11.56 -4.61
CA LYS A 91 4.37 12.11 -5.89
C LYS A 91 5.49 12.73 -6.75
N GLY A 92 6.72 12.23 -6.57
CA GLY A 92 7.86 12.67 -7.35
C GLY A 92 7.75 12.26 -8.82
N LYS A 93 8.43 12.98 -9.70
CA LYS A 93 8.53 12.59 -11.10
C LYS A 93 9.24 11.26 -11.22
N LEU A 94 8.62 10.31 -11.91
CA LEU A 94 9.17 9.01 -12.29
C LEU A 94 9.60 9.05 -13.76
N ASP A 95 10.60 8.24 -14.13
CA ASP A 95 11.05 8.09 -15.51
C ASP A 95 10.10 7.18 -16.29
N GLN A 96 9.61 6.11 -15.61
CA GLN A 96 8.61 5.19 -16.13
C GLN A 96 7.62 4.83 -15.02
N TYR A 97 6.39 4.52 -15.42
CA TYR A 97 5.35 4.05 -14.53
C TYR A 97 4.34 3.18 -15.29
N GLU A 98 3.97 2.06 -14.68
CA GLU A 98 2.89 1.19 -15.14
C GLU A 98 2.25 0.51 -13.92
N CYS A 99 0.93 0.52 -13.85
CA CYS A 99 0.20 -0.29 -12.90
C CYS A 99 -0.68 -1.29 -13.65
N ARG A 100 -0.67 -2.54 -13.20
CA ARG A 100 -1.49 -3.64 -13.72
C ARG A 100 -2.41 -4.16 -12.63
N HIS A 101 -3.70 -4.01 -12.86
CA HIS A 101 -4.74 -4.58 -12.03
C HIS A 101 -5.18 -5.91 -12.64
N GLY A 102 -4.77 -7.02 -12.02
CA GLY A 102 -5.14 -8.37 -12.41
C GLY A 102 -6.17 -9.00 -11.47
N LEU A 103 -6.52 -10.23 -11.71
CA LEU A 103 -7.46 -10.99 -10.86
C LEU A 103 -6.77 -11.38 -9.55
N GLY A 104 -7.07 -10.63 -8.47
CA GLY A 104 -6.56 -10.90 -7.13
C GLY A 104 -5.16 -10.34 -6.83
N TYR A 105 -4.56 -9.58 -7.73
CA TYR A 105 -3.29 -8.90 -7.50
C TYR A 105 -3.22 -7.54 -8.22
N THR A 106 -2.31 -6.70 -7.76
CA THR A 106 -1.91 -5.49 -8.46
C THR A 106 -0.38 -5.42 -8.49
N SER A 107 0.20 -5.21 -9.67
CA SER A 107 1.62 -4.93 -9.85
C SER A 107 1.81 -3.48 -10.26
N ILE A 108 2.70 -2.77 -9.55
CA ILE A 108 3.08 -1.40 -9.88
C ILE A 108 4.58 -1.39 -10.20
N LYS A 109 4.89 -1.03 -11.45
CA LYS A 109 6.25 -0.86 -11.93
C LYS A 109 6.59 0.62 -12.05
N ALA A 110 7.74 0.99 -11.55
CA ALA A 110 8.23 2.35 -11.65
C ALA A 110 9.75 2.37 -11.86
N SER A 111 10.24 3.39 -12.52
CA SER A 111 11.69 3.64 -12.58
C SER A 111 12.01 5.07 -12.22
N LYS A 112 13.17 5.26 -11.60
CA LYS A 112 13.76 6.56 -11.31
C LYS A 112 15.28 6.47 -11.27
N HIS A 113 15.94 7.31 -12.06
CA HIS A 113 17.42 7.42 -12.10
C HIS A 113 18.13 6.09 -12.32
N GLY A 114 17.59 5.22 -13.19
CA GLY A 114 18.15 3.90 -13.49
C GLY A 114 17.87 2.83 -12.42
N VAL A 115 17.08 3.14 -11.39
CA VAL A 115 16.55 2.16 -10.43
C VAL A 115 15.15 1.76 -10.86
N ASN A 116 14.93 0.48 -11.08
CA ASN A 116 13.63 -0.09 -11.44
C ASN A 116 13.04 -0.82 -10.24
N THR A 117 11.76 -0.64 -10.02
CA THR A 117 11.01 -1.26 -8.94
C THR A 117 9.75 -1.93 -9.47
N GLU A 118 9.39 -3.05 -8.89
CA GLU A 118 8.08 -3.66 -9.04
C GLU A 118 7.53 -4.00 -7.66
N VAL A 119 6.35 -3.49 -7.34
CA VAL A 119 5.62 -3.81 -6.10
C VAL A 119 4.39 -4.61 -6.47
N VAL A 120 4.27 -5.82 -5.93
CA VAL A 120 3.12 -6.69 -6.14
C VAL A 120 2.33 -6.80 -4.84
N PHE A 121 1.06 -6.43 -4.89
CA PHE A 121 0.11 -6.54 -3.80
C PHE A 121 -0.82 -7.73 -4.04
N PHE A 122 -0.97 -8.59 -3.05
CA PHE A 122 -1.93 -9.70 -3.12
C PHE A 122 -2.29 -10.21 -1.72
N VAL A 123 -3.39 -10.94 -1.64
CA VAL A 123 -3.82 -11.69 -0.47
C VAL A 123 -3.69 -13.17 -0.80
N PRO A 124 -2.82 -13.93 -0.10
CA PRO A 124 -2.70 -15.37 -0.31
C PRO A 124 -4.01 -16.09 0.04
N ASP A 125 -4.35 -17.12 -0.73
CA ASP A 125 -5.53 -17.93 -0.43
C ASP A 125 -5.42 -18.62 0.94
N GLY A 126 -6.50 -18.56 1.71
CA GLY A 126 -6.56 -19.12 3.05
C GLY A 126 -5.78 -18.38 4.14
N ALA A 127 -5.05 -17.34 3.81
CA ALA A 127 -4.28 -16.55 4.79
C ALA A 127 -5.02 -15.25 5.19
N ALA A 128 -4.88 -14.87 6.45
CA ALA A 128 -5.33 -13.56 6.96
C ALA A 128 -4.17 -12.55 6.88
N ALA A 129 -3.68 -12.32 5.66
CA ALA A 129 -2.53 -11.46 5.41
C ALA A 129 -2.61 -10.80 4.03
N GLU A 130 -2.11 -9.58 3.93
CA GLU A 130 -1.79 -8.92 2.67
C GLU A 130 -0.27 -8.92 2.50
N VAL A 131 0.20 -9.28 1.32
CA VAL A 131 1.63 -9.32 0.98
C VAL A 131 1.98 -8.19 0.02
N TRP A 132 3.11 -7.53 0.28
CA TRP A 132 3.71 -6.52 -0.59
C TRP A 132 5.10 -7.00 -1.01
N GLY A 133 5.14 -7.64 -2.16
CA GLY A 133 6.39 -8.11 -2.73
C GLY A 133 7.12 -6.96 -3.43
N LEU A 134 8.32 -6.61 -3.00
CA LEU A 134 9.14 -5.59 -3.64
C LEU A 134 10.33 -6.23 -4.36
N HIS A 135 10.41 -6.02 -5.68
CA HIS A 135 11.58 -6.33 -6.49
C HIS A 135 12.27 -5.04 -6.92
N ILE A 136 13.60 -5.00 -6.77
CA ILE A 136 14.43 -3.86 -7.16
C ILE A 136 15.58 -4.33 -8.04
N SER A 137 15.81 -3.61 -9.13
CA SER A 137 17.01 -3.72 -9.95
C SER A 137 17.57 -2.33 -10.28
N ALA A 138 18.84 -2.26 -10.62
CA ALA A 138 19.47 -1.01 -10.98
C ALA A 138 20.41 -1.22 -12.18
N ASP A 139 20.65 -0.14 -12.93
CA ASP A 139 21.53 -0.08 -14.09
C ASP A 139 23.02 -0.27 -13.74
N ARG A 140 23.39 0.04 -12.49
CA ARG A 140 24.74 -0.08 -11.91
C ARG A 140 24.63 -0.41 -10.42
N PRO A 141 25.71 -0.83 -9.76
CA PRO A 141 25.74 -0.97 -8.30
C PRO A 141 25.36 0.35 -7.61
N ARG A 142 24.40 0.27 -6.66
CA ARG A 142 23.92 1.41 -5.87
C ARG A 142 23.75 1.03 -4.41
N GLN A 143 23.85 2.02 -3.53
CA GLN A 143 23.53 1.88 -2.12
C GLN A 143 22.14 2.47 -1.86
N LEU A 144 21.15 1.62 -1.79
CA LEU A 144 19.76 2.01 -1.54
C LEU A 144 19.35 1.70 -0.10
N GLN A 145 18.51 2.55 0.46
CA GLN A 145 17.79 2.29 1.70
C GLN A 145 16.30 2.17 1.37
N ILE A 146 15.66 1.16 1.96
CA ILE A 146 14.24 0.93 1.81
C ILE A 146 13.58 1.14 3.16
N PHE A 147 12.53 1.94 3.19
CA PHE A 147 11.74 2.18 4.38
C PHE A 147 10.30 1.74 4.11
N THR A 148 9.75 0.96 5.01
CA THR A 148 8.35 0.60 5.01
C THR A 148 7.62 1.42 6.07
N TYR A 149 6.39 1.77 5.78
CA TYR A 149 5.52 2.48 6.71
C TYR A 149 4.12 1.90 6.65
N VAL A 150 3.49 1.75 7.79
CA VAL A 150 2.11 1.29 7.89
C VAL A 150 1.37 2.07 8.98
N GLU A 151 0.13 2.44 8.71
CA GLU A 151 -0.80 2.95 9.70
C GLU A 151 -1.92 1.93 9.93
N PHE A 152 -2.21 1.65 11.20
CA PHE A 152 -3.31 0.77 11.58
C PHE A 152 -4.58 1.55 11.89
N CYS A 153 -5.73 0.99 11.51
CA CYS A 153 -7.05 1.60 11.64
C CYS A 153 -7.77 1.25 12.95
N HIS A 154 -7.23 0.37 13.78
CA HIS A 154 -7.86 -0.07 15.02
C HIS A 154 -9.29 -0.61 14.86
N TYR A 155 -9.57 -1.33 13.80
CA TYR A 155 -10.83 -2.02 13.52
C TYR A 155 -11.96 -1.14 13.03
N ASP A 156 -12.42 -0.15 13.79
CA ASP A 156 -13.55 0.68 13.40
C ASP A 156 -13.11 1.83 12.49
N ALA A 157 -13.44 1.72 11.22
CA ALA A 157 -13.07 2.71 10.21
C ALA A 157 -13.81 4.04 10.38
N VAL A 158 -15.00 4.03 10.96
CA VAL A 158 -15.79 5.24 11.21
C VAL A 158 -15.21 5.98 12.42
N GLN A 159 -14.96 5.27 13.51
CA GLN A 159 -14.33 5.85 14.68
C GLN A 159 -12.92 6.41 14.36
N ASP A 160 -12.12 5.69 13.58
CA ASP A 160 -10.80 6.18 13.13
C ASP A 160 -10.92 7.46 12.29
N GLN A 161 -12.01 7.65 11.57
CA GLN A 161 -12.24 8.84 10.78
C GLN A 161 -12.75 10.02 11.61
N GLU A 162 -13.60 9.76 12.60
CA GLU A 162 -14.27 10.78 13.42
C GLU A 162 -13.40 11.24 14.58
N ASP A 163 -12.63 10.33 15.18
CA ASP A 163 -11.83 10.61 16.38
C ASP A 163 -10.45 9.96 16.29
N VAL A 164 -9.65 10.43 15.34
CA VAL A 164 -8.32 9.89 15.07
C VAL A 164 -7.35 10.06 16.23
N ASP A 165 -7.44 11.15 16.95
CA ASP A 165 -6.49 11.46 18.04
C ASP A 165 -6.65 10.44 19.16
N TRP A 166 -7.88 10.10 19.52
CA TRP A 166 -8.16 9.08 20.51
C TRP A 166 -7.67 7.70 20.06
N VAL A 167 -7.99 7.32 18.81
CA VAL A 167 -7.57 6.04 18.22
C VAL A 167 -6.04 5.91 18.19
N GLN A 168 -5.32 6.98 17.90
CA GLN A 168 -3.86 6.98 17.91
C GLN A 168 -3.26 6.87 19.32
N GLN A 169 -3.88 7.48 20.29
CA GLN A 169 -3.39 7.50 21.67
C GLN A 169 -3.51 6.16 22.40
N ILE A 170 -4.51 5.35 22.06
CA ILE A 170 -4.73 4.05 22.70
C ILE A 170 -3.86 2.93 22.11
N GLY A 171 -3.30 3.16 20.93
CA GLY A 171 -2.52 2.16 20.20
C GLY A 171 -1.16 1.91 20.85
N GLN A 172 -0.79 0.64 20.99
CA GLN A 172 0.49 0.21 21.51
C GLN A 172 1.29 -0.53 20.45
N GLY A 173 2.37 0.11 19.98
CA GLY A 173 3.30 -0.46 19.03
C GLY A 173 4.53 -1.07 19.70
N ARG A 174 4.96 -2.22 19.23
CA ARG A 174 6.22 -2.85 19.63
C ARG A 174 6.96 -3.34 18.39
N CYS A 175 8.24 -3.02 18.32
CA CYS A 175 9.11 -3.49 17.24
C CYS A 175 10.15 -4.47 17.83
N ALA A 176 10.19 -5.69 17.29
CA ALA A 176 11.17 -6.71 17.65
C ALA A 176 11.31 -7.73 16.49
N ASN A 177 12.54 -8.21 16.25
CA ASN A 177 12.83 -9.27 15.28
C ASN A 177 12.24 -9.01 13.88
N ASN A 178 12.44 -7.81 13.33
CA ASN A 178 11.88 -7.33 12.07
C ASN A 178 10.34 -7.33 12.01
N THR A 179 9.68 -7.42 13.16
CA THR A 179 8.22 -7.44 13.26
C THR A 179 7.74 -6.22 14.03
N ILE A 180 6.75 -5.53 13.50
CA ILE A 180 5.99 -4.53 14.22
C ILE A 180 4.69 -5.18 14.66
N THR A 181 4.49 -5.28 15.98
CA THR A 181 3.23 -5.70 16.57
C THR A 181 2.47 -4.47 17.02
N PHE A 182 1.21 -4.41 16.67
CA PHE A 182 0.34 -3.34 17.08
C PHE A 182 -0.88 -3.90 17.80
N ASN A 183 -1.19 -3.36 18.98
CA ASN A 183 -2.30 -3.80 19.81
C ASN A 183 -3.16 -2.61 20.21
N ASN A 184 -4.47 -2.80 20.21
CA ASN A 184 -5.43 -1.88 20.80
C ASN A 184 -5.93 -2.50 22.12
N PRO A 185 -5.51 -1.99 23.29
CA PRO A 185 -5.90 -2.58 24.58
C PRO A 185 -7.37 -2.37 24.94
N MET A 186 -8.06 -1.47 24.25
CA MET A 186 -9.50 -1.20 24.44
C MET A 186 -10.37 -2.16 23.64
N GLU A 187 -9.83 -2.76 22.59
CA GLU A 187 -10.46 -3.75 21.74
C GLU A 187 -9.96 -5.14 22.10
N ASN A 188 -10.68 -5.87 22.93
CA ASN A 188 -10.26 -7.16 23.44
C ASN A 188 -9.78 -8.14 22.35
N GLY A 189 -8.47 -8.40 22.34
CA GLY A 189 -7.87 -9.53 21.64
C GLY A 189 -7.45 -9.31 20.20
N PHE A 190 -7.30 -8.06 19.72
CA PHE A 190 -6.83 -7.80 18.36
C PHE A 190 -5.39 -7.33 18.33
N SER A 191 -4.55 -8.07 17.62
CA SER A 191 -3.16 -7.71 17.35
C SER A 191 -2.91 -7.74 15.85
N TYR A 192 -2.15 -6.78 15.37
CA TYR A 192 -1.70 -6.72 13.99
C TYR A 192 -0.20 -6.96 13.95
N PHE A 193 0.25 -7.64 12.91
CA PHE A 193 1.66 -7.92 12.70
C PHE A 193 2.07 -7.36 11.34
N TRP A 194 3.18 -6.66 11.33
CA TRP A 194 3.91 -6.26 10.16
C TRP A 194 5.32 -6.87 10.21
N THR A 195 5.70 -7.65 9.19
CA THR A 195 7.02 -8.32 9.14
C THR A 195 7.72 -7.99 7.82
#